data_ffb89045f0a2a35ee324bc9f64d09eeb
#
_entry.id   ffb89045f0a2a35ee324bc9f64d09eeb
#
_cell.length_a   1.000
_cell.length_b   1.000
_cell.length_c   1.000
_cell.angle_alpha   90.00
_cell.angle_beta   90.00
_cell.angle_gamma   90.00
#
_symmetry.space_group_name_H-M   'P 1'
#
loop_
_entity.id
_entity.type
_entity.pdbx_description
1 polymer ?
#
loop_
_entity_poly.entity_id
_entity_poly.type
_entity_poly.pdbx_seq_one_letter_code
_entity_poly.pdbx_strand_id
1 'polypeptide(L)'
;MAGIPKNAFVLGNGRKALLLRNEGDNQFPTLKAEAVFEDQNPPTHLQGTDRPGHFIKGIVSGQRGAVETTNWHELEEYRFTRRIARAAEEIVRSGRTTAFVIAAPPRTLAQLRATLATDVKRHIIAEIPKDLTRLPVGEIERHIVEALASPTR
;
A
#
# COMPACT_ATOMS: atom_id res chain seq x y z
N MET A 1 12.30 -14.87 -18.80
CA MET A 1 12.74 -14.73 -17.81
C MET A 1 12.13 -13.82 -16.93
N ALA A 2 11.65 -14.18 -15.97
CA ALA A 2 10.93 -13.35 -15.10
C ALA A 2 11.89 -12.46 -14.38
N GLY A 3 11.58 -11.29 -14.26
CA GLY A 3 12.39 -10.33 -13.55
C GLY A 3 11.64 -9.05 -13.49
N ILE A 4 12.20 -8.08 -12.78
CA ILE A 4 11.52 -6.83 -12.64
C ILE A 4 12.11 -5.85 -13.65
N PRO A 5 11.32 -5.33 -14.55
CA PRO A 5 11.85 -4.46 -15.58
C PRO A 5 12.41 -3.17 -15.03
N LYS A 6 13.28 -2.56 -15.78
CA LYS A 6 13.77 -1.25 -15.40
C LYS A 6 12.63 -0.28 -15.34
N ASN A 7 12.64 0.59 -14.37
CA ASN A 7 11.60 1.57 -14.12
C ASN A 7 10.27 0.97 -13.67
N ALA A 8 10.25 -0.31 -13.34
CA ALA A 8 9.05 -0.86 -12.70
C ALA A 8 8.94 -0.29 -11.30
N PHE A 9 7.72 -0.14 -10.85
CA PHE A 9 7.48 0.35 -9.51
C PHE A 9 6.97 -0.77 -8.62
N VAL A 10 7.38 -0.73 -7.37
CA VAL A 10 6.89 -1.65 -6.37
C VAL A 10 6.08 -0.83 -5.38
N LEU A 11 4.84 -1.22 -5.19
CA LEU A 11 3.99 -0.58 -4.22
C LEU A 11 3.84 -1.54 -3.05
N GLY A 12 4.45 -1.20 -1.94
CA GLY A 12 4.28 -1.98 -0.72
C GLY A 12 3.31 -1.27 0.19
N ASN A 13 2.38 -2.01 0.74
CA ASN A 13 1.40 -1.41 1.63
C ASN A 13 1.25 -2.31 2.85
N GLY A 14 1.21 -1.72 4.01
CA GLY A 14 1.05 -2.42 5.26
C GLY A 14 0.84 -1.37 6.32
N ARG A 15 1.73 -1.29 7.30
CA ARG A 15 1.60 -0.24 8.29
C ARG A 15 1.87 1.11 7.67
N LYS A 16 2.66 1.13 6.64
CA LYS A 16 2.89 2.33 5.86
C LYS A 16 2.90 1.88 4.41
N ALA A 17 3.04 2.78 3.51
CA ALA A 17 3.11 2.42 2.11
C ALA A 17 4.39 2.97 1.52
N LEU A 18 4.99 2.20 0.65
CA LEU A 18 6.23 2.57 0.00
C LEU A 18 6.05 2.49 -1.50
N LEU A 19 6.60 3.46 -2.21
CA LEU A 19 6.73 3.36 -3.64
C LEU A 19 8.20 3.28 -3.95
N LEU A 20 8.62 2.19 -4.53
CA LEU A 20 10.01 1.98 -4.90
C LEU A 20 10.09 1.85 -6.40
N ARG A 21 11.16 2.35 -6.98
CA ARG A 21 11.36 2.26 -8.43
C ARG A 21 12.61 1.46 -8.70
N ASN A 22 12.56 0.62 -9.70
CA ASN A 22 13.73 -0.19 -10.05
C ASN A 22 14.64 0.62 -10.97
N GLU A 23 15.76 1.04 -10.44
CA GLU A 23 16.76 1.75 -11.22
C GLU A 23 17.72 0.79 -11.89
N GLY A 24 17.69 -0.47 -11.52
CA GLY A 24 18.50 -1.47 -12.18
C GLY A 24 17.74 -2.07 -13.35
N ASP A 25 18.02 -3.33 -13.63
CA ASP A 25 17.31 -4.02 -14.70
C ASP A 25 16.77 -5.32 -14.17
N ASN A 26 16.25 -6.19 -15.05
CA ASN A 26 15.60 -7.39 -14.56
C ASN A 26 16.58 -8.42 -14.06
N GLN A 27 17.86 -8.28 -14.38
CA GLN A 27 18.84 -9.20 -13.87
C GLN A 27 19.39 -8.72 -12.56
N PHE A 28 19.60 -7.42 -12.42
CA PHE A 28 20.17 -6.84 -11.22
C PHE A 28 19.27 -5.70 -10.75
N PRO A 29 18.17 -6.04 -10.11
CA PRO A 29 17.26 -4.99 -9.67
C PRO A 29 17.89 -4.15 -8.57
N THR A 30 17.63 -2.87 -8.63
CA THR A 30 18.10 -1.93 -7.62
C THR A 30 16.93 -1.03 -7.28
N LEU A 31 16.27 -1.30 -6.20
CA LEU A 31 15.09 -0.55 -5.83
C LEU A 31 15.47 0.69 -5.03
N LYS A 32 14.86 1.79 -5.38
CA LYS A 32 15.08 3.04 -4.69
C LYS A 32 13.75 3.61 -4.26
N ALA A 33 13.68 4.12 -3.06
CA ALA A 33 12.44 4.70 -2.56
C ALA A 33 12.12 5.98 -3.31
N GLU A 34 10.91 6.06 -3.83
CA GLU A 34 10.43 7.26 -4.48
C GLU A 34 9.53 8.02 -3.53
N ALA A 35 8.77 7.34 -2.73
CA ALA A 35 7.85 7.98 -1.81
C ALA A 35 7.51 7.06 -0.68
N VAL A 36 7.24 7.65 0.45
CA VAL A 36 6.78 6.91 1.63
C VAL A 36 5.50 7.60 2.07
N PHE A 37 4.46 6.81 2.26
CA PHE A 37 3.19 7.33 2.74
C PHE A 37 2.92 6.76 4.11
N GLU A 38 2.54 7.59 5.04
CA GLU A 38 2.19 7.11 6.36
C GLU A 38 0.76 7.47 6.65
N ASP A 39 0.07 6.53 7.25
CA ASP A 39 -1.29 6.77 7.63
C ASP A 39 -1.25 7.78 8.78
N GLN A 40 -1.91 8.90 8.58
CA GLN A 40 -1.90 9.93 9.58
C GLN A 40 -2.91 9.70 10.66
N ASN A 41 -3.61 8.61 10.57
CA ASN A 41 -4.59 8.27 11.57
C ASN A 41 -3.88 7.68 12.77
N PRO A 42 -3.75 8.39 13.86
CA PRO A 42 -3.01 7.85 14.99
C PRO A 42 -3.74 6.68 15.63
N PRO A 43 -3.06 5.93 16.44
CA PRO A 43 -3.70 4.81 17.12
C PRO A 43 -4.89 5.28 17.93
N THR A 44 -5.84 4.42 18.05
CA THR A 44 -7.09 4.76 18.70
C THR A 44 -6.89 5.28 20.12
N HIS A 45 -5.99 4.69 20.85
CA HIS A 45 -5.82 5.13 22.22
C HIS A 45 -5.29 6.55 22.30
N LEU A 46 -4.49 6.95 21.34
CA LEU A 46 -4.02 8.31 21.32
C LEU A 46 -5.15 9.26 20.98
N GLN A 47 -6.01 8.86 20.08
CA GLN A 47 -7.13 9.68 19.74
C GLN A 47 -8.06 9.84 20.91
N GLY A 48 -8.28 8.77 21.62
CA GLY A 48 -9.15 8.85 22.78
C GLY A 48 -8.60 9.77 23.82
N THR A 49 -7.30 9.76 23.97
CA THR A 49 -6.70 10.62 24.94
C THR A 49 -6.80 12.07 24.52
N ASP A 50 -6.60 12.29 23.28
CA ASP A 50 -6.62 13.62 22.76
C ASP A 50 -7.96 14.25 22.85
N ARG A 51 -9.03 13.49 22.83
CA ARG A 51 -10.26 14.05 22.83
C ARG A 51 -10.97 13.68 23.90
N PRO A 52 -10.64 13.97 24.94
CA PRO A 52 -11.33 13.54 26.02
C PRO A 52 -12.67 14.02 25.94
N GLY A 53 -13.00 14.79 26.04
CA GLY A 53 -14.23 15.11 26.08
C GLY A 53 -14.90 15.11 24.97
N HIS A 54 -14.58 15.25 24.27
CA HIS A 54 -15.10 15.29 23.24
C HIS A 54 -15.78 14.39 22.81
N PHE A 55 -15.77 14.01 22.83
CA PHE A 55 -16.26 13.21 22.40
C PHE A 55 -17.12 12.81 22.79
N ILE A 56 -17.03 13.33 23.13
CA ILE A 56 -17.64 12.95 23.46
C ILE A 56 -18.70 12.88 23.58
N LYS A 57 -18.98 13.51 23.43
CA LYS A 57 -19.82 13.51 23.47
C LYS A 57 -20.47 12.73 23.20
N GLY A 58 -20.50 12.54 23.00
CA GLY A 58 -21.04 11.90 22.66
C GLY A 58 -21.39 11.01 23.06
N ILE A 59 -21.24 11.06 23.29
CA ILE A 59 -21.48 10.29 23.58
C ILE A 59 -22.35 9.70 23.77
N VAL A 60 -22.63 10.04 23.63
CA VAL A 60 -23.57 9.64 23.57
C VAL A 60 -23.73 8.33 23.85
N SER A 61 -23.90 7.42 23.47
CA SER A 61 -24.07 6.15 23.84
C SER A 61 -22.85 5.42 23.57
N GLY A 62 -22.40 4.65 24.49
CA GLY A 62 -21.20 3.92 24.32
C GLY A 62 -21.24 2.99 23.17
N GLN A 63 -22.37 2.28 22.99
CA GLN A 63 -22.41 1.39 21.94
C GLN A 63 -22.35 2.03 20.61
N ARG A 64 -22.98 3.18 20.49
CA ARG A 64 -22.91 3.87 19.28
C ARG A 64 -21.52 4.33 19.05
N GLY A 65 -20.80 4.76 20.06
CA GLY A 65 -19.45 5.19 19.92
C GLY A 65 -18.53 4.10 19.41
N ALA A 66 -18.72 2.90 19.89
CA ALA A 66 -17.89 1.80 19.44
C ALA A 66 -18.09 1.52 17.96
N VAL A 67 -19.32 1.54 17.51
CA VAL A 67 -19.62 1.31 16.11
C VAL A 67 -19.03 2.43 15.26
N GLU A 68 -19.18 3.64 15.72
CA GLU A 68 -18.64 4.76 14.98
C GLU A 68 -17.13 4.69 14.90
N THR A 69 -16.47 4.25 15.95
CA THR A 69 -15.04 4.13 15.95
C THR A 69 -14.59 3.11 14.90
N THR A 70 -15.28 1.99 14.83
CA THR A 70 -14.95 0.98 13.86
C THR A 70 -15.14 1.51 12.45
N ASN A 71 -16.25 2.18 12.20
CA ASN A 71 -16.49 2.75 10.88
C ASN A 71 -15.47 3.81 10.54
N TRP A 72 -15.06 4.57 11.52
CA TRP A 72 -14.10 5.61 11.29
C TRP A 72 -12.75 5.03 10.87
N HIS A 73 -12.32 3.94 11.50
CA HIS A 73 -11.09 3.29 11.12
C HIS A 73 -11.17 2.75 9.71
N GLU A 74 -12.28 2.15 9.36
CA GLU A 74 -12.44 1.64 8.01
C GLU A 74 -12.41 2.77 6.99
N LEU A 75 -13.03 3.89 7.32
CA LEU A 75 -13.02 5.01 6.42
C LEU A 75 -11.62 5.57 6.22
N GLU A 76 -10.84 5.62 7.32
CA GLU A 76 -9.49 6.12 7.21
C GLU A 76 -8.61 5.17 6.40
N GLU A 77 -8.81 3.88 6.56
CA GLU A 77 -8.09 2.92 5.74
C GLU A 77 -8.43 3.10 4.27
N TYR A 78 -9.69 3.32 4.00
CA TYR A 78 -10.13 3.53 2.63
C TYR A 78 -9.50 4.80 2.04
N ARG A 79 -9.47 5.86 2.82
CA ARG A 79 -8.88 7.11 2.36
C ARG A 79 -7.39 6.95 2.10
N PHE A 80 -6.71 6.22 2.97
CA PHE A 80 -5.29 5.98 2.79
C PHE A 80 -5.06 5.16 1.52
N THR A 81 -5.86 4.12 1.33
CA THR A 81 -5.75 3.32 0.13
C THR A 81 -6.01 4.15 -1.12
N ARG A 82 -6.96 5.07 -1.06
CA ARG A 82 -7.22 5.95 -2.19
C ARG A 82 -6.05 6.86 -2.50
N ARG A 83 -5.38 7.35 -1.47
CA ARG A 83 -4.19 8.16 -1.69
C ARG A 83 -3.13 7.37 -2.43
N ILE A 84 -2.92 6.13 -2.01
CA ILE A 84 -1.93 5.28 -2.64
C ILE A 84 -2.34 5.01 -4.10
N ALA A 85 -3.61 4.71 -4.30
CA ALA A 85 -4.10 4.42 -5.64
C ALA A 85 -3.92 5.62 -6.58
N ARG A 86 -4.15 6.82 -6.07
CA ARG A 86 -3.95 8.00 -6.89
C ARG A 86 -2.51 8.20 -7.27
N ALA A 87 -1.61 7.92 -6.34
CA ALA A 87 -0.18 8.03 -6.65
C ALA A 87 0.20 7.06 -7.76
N ALA A 88 -0.32 5.83 -7.70
CA ALA A 88 -0.03 4.86 -8.73
C ALA A 88 -0.62 5.29 -10.07
N GLU A 89 -1.83 5.83 -10.05
CA GLU A 89 -2.46 6.31 -11.27
C GLU A 89 -1.63 7.41 -11.91
N GLU A 90 -1.13 8.31 -11.10
CA GLU A 90 -0.36 9.40 -11.64
C GLU A 90 0.91 8.91 -12.28
N ILE A 91 1.56 7.93 -11.68
CA ILE A 91 2.78 7.37 -12.23
C ILE A 91 2.51 6.70 -13.58
N VAL A 92 1.43 5.94 -13.68
CA VAL A 92 1.12 5.26 -14.92
C VAL A 92 0.73 6.27 -16.00
N ARG A 93 -0.11 7.23 -15.64
CA ARG A 93 -0.62 8.17 -16.63
C ARG A 93 0.42 9.16 -17.10
N SER A 94 1.45 9.39 -16.29
CA SER A 94 2.53 10.25 -16.73
C SER A 94 3.58 9.49 -17.53
N GLY A 95 3.39 8.21 -17.74
CA GLY A 95 4.29 7.43 -18.56
C GLY A 95 5.57 7.00 -17.86
N ARG A 96 5.63 7.11 -16.55
CA ARG A 96 6.87 6.79 -15.84
C ARG A 96 7.12 5.30 -15.74
N THR A 97 6.10 4.49 -15.86
CA THR A 97 6.30 3.06 -15.77
C THR A 97 5.25 2.32 -16.59
N THR A 98 5.59 1.10 -16.95
CA THR A 98 4.65 0.20 -17.57
C THR A 98 4.45 -1.05 -16.75
N ALA A 99 5.03 -1.11 -15.55
CA ALA A 99 4.93 -2.32 -14.74
C ALA A 99 4.87 -1.98 -13.26
N PHE A 100 3.98 -2.65 -12.56
CA PHE A 100 3.84 -2.50 -11.13
C PHE A 100 3.87 -3.87 -10.46
N VAL A 101 4.53 -3.94 -9.33
CA VAL A 101 4.42 -5.09 -8.43
C VAL A 101 3.78 -4.57 -7.17
N ILE A 102 2.78 -5.27 -6.65
CA ILE A 102 2.09 -4.84 -5.44
C ILE A 102 2.29 -5.88 -4.36
N ALA A 103 2.73 -5.43 -3.20
CA ALA A 103 2.93 -6.31 -2.06
C ALA A 103 2.14 -5.77 -0.88
N ALA A 104 1.23 -6.54 -0.35
CA ALA A 104 0.39 -6.12 0.75
C ALA A 104 -0.25 -7.33 1.38
N PRO A 105 -0.67 -7.24 2.64
CA PRO A 105 -1.43 -8.35 3.22
C PRO A 105 -2.69 -8.61 2.41
N PRO A 106 -3.23 -9.82 2.47
CA PRO A 106 -4.34 -10.18 1.58
C PRO A 106 -5.52 -9.22 1.61
N ARG A 107 -5.90 -8.76 2.79
CA ARG A 107 -7.02 -7.84 2.87
C ARG A 107 -6.71 -6.52 2.20
N THR A 108 -5.53 -5.99 2.44
CA THR A 108 -5.13 -4.73 1.84
C THR A 108 -4.98 -4.87 0.33
N LEU A 109 -4.46 -6.02 -0.10
CA LEU A 109 -4.33 -6.29 -1.52
C LEU A 109 -5.69 -6.27 -2.20
N ALA A 110 -6.70 -6.85 -1.57
CA ALA A 110 -8.04 -6.84 -2.13
C ALA A 110 -8.59 -5.42 -2.19
N GLN A 111 -8.32 -4.61 -1.19
CA GLN A 111 -8.77 -3.22 -1.19
C GLN A 111 -8.10 -2.44 -2.30
N LEU A 112 -6.82 -2.68 -2.52
CA LEU A 112 -6.11 -2.00 -3.59
C LEU A 112 -6.67 -2.40 -4.94
N ARG A 113 -6.94 -3.68 -5.15
CA ARG A 113 -7.51 -4.11 -6.41
C ARG A 113 -8.84 -3.43 -6.66
N ALA A 114 -9.65 -3.27 -5.62
CA ALA A 114 -10.94 -2.64 -5.79
C ALA A 114 -10.84 -1.15 -6.03
N THR A 115 -9.76 -0.54 -5.61
CA THR A 115 -9.62 0.92 -5.66
C THR A 115 -8.85 1.39 -6.89
N LEU A 116 -7.91 0.60 -7.37
CA LEU A 116 -7.08 1.02 -8.49
C LEU A 116 -7.88 1.09 -9.77
N ALA A 117 -7.57 2.07 -10.59
CA ALA A 117 -8.24 2.20 -11.87
C ALA A 117 -7.81 1.08 -12.81
N THR A 118 -8.67 0.80 -13.78
CA THR A 118 -8.42 -0.30 -14.69
C THR A 118 -7.12 -0.13 -15.46
N ASP A 119 -6.79 1.08 -15.87
CA ASP A 119 -5.55 1.28 -16.61
C ASP A 119 -4.33 0.99 -15.75
N VAL A 120 -4.40 1.22 -14.45
CA VAL A 120 -3.29 0.86 -13.57
C VAL A 120 -3.24 -0.66 -13.41
N LYS A 121 -4.40 -1.28 -13.25
CA LYS A 121 -4.41 -2.72 -13.03
C LYS A 121 -3.81 -3.50 -14.18
N ARG A 122 -3.91 -2.97 -15.38
CA ARG A 122 -3.31 -3.63 -16.53
C ARG A 122 -1.81 -3.70 -16.44
N HIS A 123 -1.20 -2.82 -15.65
CA HIS A 123 0.25 -2.79 -15.53
C HIS A 123 0.77 -3.61 -14.36
N ILE A 124 -0.11 -4.26 -13.61
CA ILE A 124 0.33 -5.07 -12.48
C ILE A 124 0.87 -6.38 -13.00
N ILE A 125 2.15 -6.64 -12.76
CA ILE A 125 2.78 -7.86 -13.24
C ILE A 125 2.88 -8.92 -12.15
N ALA A 126 2.70 -8.54 -10.89
CA ALA A 126 2.75 -9.53 -9.80
C ALA A 126 2.11 -8.94 -8.57
N GLU A 127 1.51 -9.81 -7.76
CA GLU A 127 0.95 -9.44 -6.48
C GLU A 127 1.52 -10.37 -5.42
N ILE A 128 2.00 -9.81 -4.34
CA ILE A 128 2.61 -10.58 -3.27
C ILE A 128 1.79 -10.34 -2.01
N PRO A 129 1.13 -11.39 -1.48
CA PRO A 129 0.23 -11.18 -0.33
C PRO A 129 1.01 -11.15 0.98
N LYS A 130 1.92 -10.22 1.10
CA LYS A 130 2.73 -10.04 2.29
C LYS A 130 3.01 -8.58 2.50
N ASP A 131 3.16 -8.20 3.77
CA ASP A 131 3.58 -6.85 4.11
C ASP A 131 5.09 -6.83 4.09
N LEU A 132 5.68 -6.23 3.08
CA LEU A 132 7.13 -6.12 2.97
C LEU A 132 7.65 -4.78 3.47
N THR A 133 6.75 -3.92 3.97
CA THR A 133 7.17 -2.56 4.29
C THR A 133 8.07 -2.47 5.51
N ARG A 134 8.19 -3.54 6.27
CA ARG A 134 9.06 -3.55 7.43
C ARG A 134 10.47 -4.01 7.11
N LEU A 135 10.69 -4.48 5.90
CA LEU A 135 11.97 -5.08 5.54
C LEU A 135 12.90 -4.05 4.94
N PRO A 136 14.19 -4.24 5.06
CA PRO A 136 15.13 -3.40 4.32
C PRO A 136 14.94 -3.59 2.83
N VAL A 137 15.33 -2.60 2.06
CA VAL A 137 15.09 -2.62 0.63
C VAL A 137 15.71 -3.84 -0.03
N GLY A 138 16.89 -4.27 0.41
CA GLY A 138 17.50 -5.47 -0.17
C GLY A 138 16.66 -6.72 0.03
N GLU A 139 15.99 -6.83 1.18
CA GLU A 139 15.11 -7.96 1.40
C GLU A 139 13.86 -7.87 0.56
N ILE A 140 13.36 -6.66 0.38
CA ILE A 140 12.21 -6.48 -0.50
C ILE A 140 12.56 -6.92 -1.90
N GLU A 141 13.74 -6.54 -2.39
CA GLU A 141 14.20 -6.95 -3.70
C GLU A 141 14.20 -8.47 -3.83
N ARG A 142 14.70 -9.13 -2.81
CA ARG A 142 14.78 -10.58 -2.86
C ARG A 142 13.40 -11.22 -2.94
N HIS A 143 12.47 -10.73 -2.14
CA HIS A 143 11.12 -11.27 -2.17
C HIS A 143 10.47 -11.08 -3.54
N ILE A 144 10.71 -9.93 -4.15
CA ILE A 144 10.09 -9.66 -5.44
C ILE A 144 10.69 -10.51 -6.52
N VAL A 145 12.01 -10.68 -6.53
CA VAL A 145 12.66 -11.51 -7.51
C VAL A 145 12.16 -12.95 -7.38
N GLU A 146 12.02 -13.43 -6.16
CA GLU A 146 11.53 -14.78 -5.95
C GLU A 146 10.10 -14.94 -6.44
N ALA A 147 9.27 -13.94 -6.18
CA ALA A 147 7.87 -14.02 -6.59
C ALA A 147 7.76 -14.05 -8.11
N LEU A 148 8.58 -13.28 -8.79
CA LEU A 148 8.52 -13.23 -10.25
C LEU A 148 9.13 -14.47 -10.87
N ALA A 149 10.09 -15.09 -10.19
CA ALA A 149 10.71 -16.29 -10.71
C ALA A 149 9.82 -17.51 -10.54
N SER A 150 8.88 -17.46 -9.63
CA SER A 150 7.99 -18.59 -9.39
C SER A 150 6.61 -18.18 -9.76
N PRO A 151 6.32 -18.13 -10.97
CA PRO A 151 5.06 -17.63 -11.39
C PRO A 151 3.96 -18.44 -10.90
N THR A 152 3.76 -19.26 -10.73
CA THR A 152 2.71 -19.94 -10.30
C THR A 152 1.57 -19.43 -10.28
N ARG A 153 1.18 -19.46 -10.38
CA ARG A 153 0.19 -19.29 -10.32
C ARG A 153 -0.29 -19.18 -10.21
#